data_1114296a4e9f61f983295a492265c223
#
_entry.id   1114296a4e9f61f983295a492265c223
#
_cell.length_a   1.000
_cell.length_b   1.000
_cell.length_c   1.000
_cell.angle_alpha   90.00
_cell.angle_beta   90.00
_cell.angle_gamma   90.00
#
_symmetry.space_group_name_H-M   'P 1'
#
loop_
_entity.id
_entity.type
_entity.pdbx_description
1 polymer ?
#
loop_
_entity_poly.entity_id
_entity_poly.type
_entity_poly.pdbx_seq_one_letter_code
_entity_poly.pdbx_strand_id
1 'polypeptide(L)'
;MTKKMTFPDGFLWGGATAANQCEGAFDADGRGLANVDVVPIGEDRLSIITGRRKMFDFEDGYFYPAKESIDMYHRYKEDIALFGEMGFKTYRLSIAWSRIFPKGDEAEPNEAGLAFYEDLFKECHKHGIEPLVTITHFDCPMHLITEYGGWRNRKMLGFYENLCRTLFTRYKGLVKYWLTFNEINMILHAPFMGAGLCFEEGENEEQVKYQAAHHELVASAMATKLAHEIDPENKVGCMLAAGQYYPNTAHPRDYWAAMQEDRSSYFFIDVQARGEYPNYAKKQWERDGIEIEMTEEDLALLKEHTVDFISFSYYASRVASGDPEVNEKTAGNIFASIKNPYLEASEWGWQIDPLGLRITLNVIWDRYQKPMFIVENGLGAVDTPDENGYVEDDYRIDYLAAHIKAMRDAINEDGVELWGYTTWGCIDLVSAGTGEMKKRYGFIYVDRDNDGNGSLKRSKKKSFNWYKEVIASNGASVE
;
A
#
# COMPACT_ATOMS: atom_id res chain seq x y z
N MET A 1 -23.73 1.82 -34.19
CA MET A 1 -22.40 2.06 -33.60
C MET A 1 -22.52 1.78 -32.12
N THR A 2 -21.96 0.69 -31.63
CA THR A 2 -21.85 0.40 -30.19
C THR A 2 -21.03 1.52 -29.57
N LYS A 3 -21.60 2.23 -28.61
CA LYS A 3 -20.89 3.29 -27.86
C LYS A 3 -19.67 2.63 -27.21
N LYS A 4 -18.45 3.10 -27.53
CA LYS A 4 -17.24 2.61 -26.82
C LYS A 4 -17.42 2.86 -25.32
N MET A 5 -17.27 1.82 -24.51
CA MET A 5 -17.31 1.96 -23.05
C MET A 5 -16.05 2.71 -22.58
N THR A 6 -16.27 3.75 -21.82
CA THR A 6 -15.20 4.58 -21.21
C THR A 6 -15.36 4.61 -19.69
N PHE A 7 -14.38 5.19 -19.03
CA PHE A 7 -14.47 5.50 -17.61
C PHE A 7 -15.27 6.79 -17.38
N PRO A 8 -15.74 7.06 -16.15
CA PRO A 8 -16.43 8.32 -15.83
C PRO A 8 -15.58 9.54 -16.14
N ASP A 9 -16.24 10.66 -16.45
CA ASP A 9 -15.56 11.94 -16.59
C ASP A 9 -14.91 12.32 -15.26
N GLY A 10 -13.67 12.79 -15.32
CA GLY A 10 -12.89 13.13 -14.12
C GLY A 10 -12.27 11.95 -13.39
N PHE A 11 -12.29 10.75 -14.00
CA PHE A 11 -11.62 9.58 -13.45
C PHE A 11 -10.12 9.85 -13.23
N LEU A 12 -9.63 9.53 -12.03
CA LEU A 12 -8.27 9.86 -11.62
C LEU A 12 -7.28 8.74 -12.01
N TRP A 13 -6.76 8.82 -13.22
CA TRP A 13 -5.69 7.96 -13.71
C TRP A 13 -4.34 8.39 -13.16
N GLY A 14 -3.50 7.43 -12.77
CA GLY A 14 -2.15 7.77 -12.35
C GLY A 14 -1.29 6.55 -12.01
N GLY A 15 -0.32 6.80 -11.16
CA GLY A 15 0.61 5.79 -10.67
C GLY A 15 0.98 6.03 -9.21
N ALA A 16 1.61 5.05 -8.60
CA ALA A 16 1.92 5.03 -7.18
C ALA A 16 3.37 4.66 -6.91
N THR A 17 3.92 5.25 -5.85
CA THR A 17 5.20 4.89 -5.23
C THR A 17 5.06 4.89 -3.71
N ALA A 18 6.07 4.39 -3.00
CA ALA A 18 6.22 4.52 -1.55
C ALA A 18 7.58 5.14 -1.22
N ALA A 19 7.61 6.00 -0.23
CA ALA A 19 8.83 6.74 0.15
C ALA A 19 10.04 5.83 0.35
N ASN A 20 9.90 4.79 1.15
CA ASN A 20 11.00 3.87 1.47
C ASN A 20 11.51 3.05 0.27
N GLN A 21 10.70 2.94 -0.80
CA GLN A 21 11.04 2.15 -1.98
C GLN A 21 11.59 2.99 -3.13
N CYS A 22 11.53 4.33 -3.05
CA CYS A 22 11.96 5.20 -4.13
C CYS A 22 12.84 6.38 -3.71
N GLU A 23 12.66 6.96 -2.53
CA GLU A 23 13.34 8.20 -2.15
C GLU A 23 14.85 8.05 -1.98
N GLY A 24 15.31 7.07 -1.21
CA GLY A 24 16.69 7.01 -0.75
C GLY A 24 17.02 8.17 0.18
N ALA A 25 18.24 8.69 0.10
CA ALA A 25 18.68 9.82 0.95
C ALA A 25 18.30 9.64 2.43
N PHE A 26 18.54 8.45 2.96
CA PHE A 26 18.02 7.97 4.25
C PHE A 26 18.52 8.80 5.46
N ASP A 27 19.63 9.48 5.32
CA ASP A 27 20.29 10.31 6.35
C ASP A 27 20.37 11.80 5.98
N ALA A 28 19.73 12.21 4.86
CA ALA A 28 19.79 13.59 4.40
C ALA A 28 18.83 14.52 5.16
N ASP A 29 19.25 15.77 5.29
CA ASP A 29 18.42 16.89 5.80
C ASP A 29 17.73 16.62 7.16
N GLY A 30 18.44 15.91 8.04
CA GLY A 30 18.00 15.64 9.40
C GLY A 30 17.02 14.47 9.53
N ARG A 31 16.80 13.69 8.47
CA ARG A 31 15.97 12.48 8.52
C ARG A 31 16.51 11.50 9.57
N GLY A 32 15.61 10.94 10.36
CA GLY A 32 15.94 9.86 11.30
C GLY A 32 15.82 8.48 10.69
N LEU A 33 16.34 7.48 11.39
CA LEU A 33 16.24 6.07 11.02
C LEU A 33 14.81 5.55 11.16
N ALA A 34 14.34 4.79 10.18
CA ALA A 34 13.06 4.10 10.19
C ALA A 34 13.25 2.57 10.11
N ASN A 35 12.23 1.80 10.52
CA ASN A 35 12.24 0.34 10.44
C ASN A 35 12.55 -0.19 9.04
N VAL A 36 12.00 0.43 8.01
CA VAL A 36 12.17 0.04 6.61
C VAL A 36 13.62 0.21 6.11
N ASP A 37 14.40 1.09 6.73
CA ASP A 37 15.81 1.33 6.37
C ASP A 37 16.69 0.13 6.70
N VAL A 38 16.35 -0.61 7.76
CA VAL A 38 17.13 -1.74 8.28
C VAL A 38 16.62 -3.10 7.80
N VAL A 39 15.77 -3.14 6.79
CA VAL A 39 15.31 -4.39 6.19
C VAL A 39 16.19 -4.73 4.98
N PRO A 40 17.10 -5.72 5.12
CA PRO A 40 18.04 -6.07 4.06
C PRO A 40 17.39 -6.87 2.95
N ILE A 41 18.08 -6.96 1.82
CA ILE A 41 17.84 -8.00 0.81
C ILE A 41 18.41 -9.34 1.32
N GLY A 42 17.80 -10.46 0.94
CA GLY A 42 18.33 -11.81 1.20
C GLY A 42 17.47 -12.64 2.16
N GLU A 43 18.07 -13.72 2.66
CA GLU A 43 17.35 -14.78 3.38
C GLU A 43 16.73 -14.33 4.70
N ASP A 44 17.34 -13.38 5.39
CA ASP A 44 16.87 -12.91 6.69
C ASP A 44 15.69 -11.91 6.59
N ARG A 45 15.40 -11.42 5.38
CA ARG A 45 14.35 -10.41 5.18
C ARG A 45 13.02 -10.82 5.77
N LEU A 46 12.55 -12.04 5.48
CA LEU A 46 11.23 -12.50 5.95
C LEU A 46 11.17 -12.57 7.48
N SER A 47 12.22 -13.07 8.14
CA SER A 47 12.26 -13.16 9.60
C SER A 47 12.28 -11.79 10.27
N ILE A 48 12.85 -10.78 9.61
CA ILE A 48 12.88 -9.39 10.10
C ILE A 48 11.51 -8.72 9.93
N ILE A 49 10.92 -8.79 8.73
CA ILE A 49 9.63 -8.13 8.47
C ILE A 49 8.48 -8.73 9.28
N THR A 50 8.60 -9.99 9.69
CA THR A 50 7.64 -10.67 10.56
C THR A 50 7.89 -10.46 12.06
N GLY A 51 8.92 -9.70 12.43
CA GLY A 51 9.24 -9.38 13.83
C GLY A 51 9.87 -10.53 14.62
N ARG A 52 10.24 -11.63 13.97
CA ARG A 52 10.88 -12.79 14.60
C ARG A 52 12.36 -12.58 14.85
N ARG A 53 13.03 -11.85 13.96
CA ARG A 53 14.39 -11.39 14.11
C ARG A 53 14.40 -9.88 14.31
N LYS A 54 14.95 -9.43 15.43
CA LYS A 54 15.12 -8.00 15.74
C LYS A 54 16.29 -7.43 14.92
N MET A 55 16.03 -6.36 14.16
CA MET A 55 17.05 -5.56 13.50
C MET A 55 16.69 -4.08 13.69
N PHE A 56 17.46 -3.39 14.52
CA PHE A 56 17.19 -2.00 14.91
C PHE A 56 18.26 -1.03 14.45
N ASP A 57 19.30 -1.53 13.83
CA ASP A 57 20.39 -0.77 13.23
C ASP A 57 20.99 -1.55 12.06
N PHE A 58 21.90 -0.92 11.34
CA PHE A 58 22.62 -1.58 10.25
C PHE A 58 23.66 -2.56 10.82
N GLU A 59 23.72 -3.74 10.26
CA GLU A 59 24.70 -4.76 10.58
C GLU A 59 25.62 -5.01 9.37
N ASP A 60 26.87 -5.38 9.64
CA ASP A 60 27.85 -5.74 8.60
C ASP A 60 27.40 -6.97 7.80
N GLY A 61 27.73 -6.99 6.54
CA GLY A 61 27.46 -8.13 5.65
C GLY A 61 26.09 -8.11 4.97
N TYR A 62 25.27 -7.10 5.23
CA TYR A 62 23.97 -6.90 4.57
C TYR A 62 23.98 -5.73 3.60
N PHE A 63 23.21 -5.87 2.54
CA PHE A 63 22.83 -4.74 1.66
C PHE A 63 21.44 -4.25 2.03
N TYR A 64 21.33 -2.95 2.28
CA TYR A 64 20.08 -2.27 2.65
C TYR A 64 19.59 -1.40 1.50
N PRO A 65 18.67 -1.90 0.67
CA PRO A 65 18.28 -1.22 -0.57
C PRO A 65 17.59 0.13 -0.35
N ALA A 66 16.91 0.32 0.79
CA ALA A 66 16.20 1.57 1.07
C ALA A 66 17.13 2.78 1.29
N LYS A 67 18.41 2.57 1.61
CA LYS A 67 19.36 3.67 1.83
C LYS A 67 19.45 4.62 0.65
N GLU A 68 19.49 4.09 -0.56
CA GLU A 68 19.59 4.86 -1.78
C GLU A 68 18.37 4.72 -2.68
N SER A 69 17.73 3.56 -2.65
CA SER A 69 16.59 3.23 -3.53
C SER A 69 16.88 3.63 -4.97
N ILE A 70 16.06 4.48 -5.56
CA ILE A 70 16.28 5.04 -6.90
C ILE A 70 16.65 6.54 -6.85
N ASP A 71 16.98 7.03 -5.66
CA ASP A 71 17.36 8.44 -5.41
C ASP A 71 16.29 9.45 -5.90
N MET A 72 15.04 9.11 -5.74
CA MET A 72 13.94 10.01 -6.11
C MET A 72 13.95 11.30 -5.27
N TYR A 73 14.50 11.26 -4.06
CA TYR A 73 14.66 12.45 -3.22
C TYR A 73 15.34 13.61 -3.96
N HIS A 74 16.38 13.33 -4.75
CA HIS A 74 17.09 14.34 -5.54
C HIS A 74 16.58 14.47 -6.99
N ARG A 75 15.75 13.51 -7.48
CA ARG A 75 15.32 13.39 -8.88
C ARG A 75 13.82 13.56 -9.10
N TYR A 76 13.05 13.88 -8.05
CA TYR A 76 11.57 13.91 -8.12
C TYR A 76 11.03 14.87 -9.18
N LYS A 77 11.71 15.97 -9.49
CA LYS A 77 11.27 16.91 -10.54
C LYS A 77 11.33 16.29 -11.93
N GLU A 78 12.40 15.55 -12.22
CA GLU A 78 12.53 14.75 -13.44
C GLU A 78 11.44 13.68 -13.53
N ASP A 79 11.23 12.96 -12.45
CA ASP A 79 10.28 11.85 -12.39
C ASP A 79 8.83 12.36 -12.54
N ILE A 80 8.45 13.42 -11.83
CA ILE A 80 7.12 14.04 -11.94
C ILE A 80 6.88 14.63 -13.33
N ALA A 81 7.90 15.18 -13.97
CA ALA A 81 7.79 15.64 -15.36
C ALA A 81 7.45 14.48 -16.32
N LEU A 82 8.02 13.30 -16.11
CA LEU A 82 7.66 12.09 -16.86
C LEU A 82 6.23 11.63 -16.58
N PHE A 83 5.77 11.73 -15.35
CA PHE A 83 4.37 11.44 -14.99
C PHE A 83 3.41 12.43 -15.67
N GLY A 84 3.77 13.68 -15.71
CA GLY A 84 3.02 14.72 -16.44
C GLY A 84 2.97 14.46 -17.95
N GLU A 85 4.06 14.01 -18.54
CA GLU A 85 4.10 13.61 -19.96
C GLU A 85 3.20 12.41 -20.25
N MET A 86 3.10 11.45 -19.33
CA MET A 86 2.14 10.33 -19.42
C MET A 86 0.69 10.78 -19.29
N GLY A 87 0.45 11.98 -18.78
CA GLY A 87 -0.89 12.52 -18.59
C GLY A 87 -1.53 12.16 -17.26
N PHE A 88 -0.76 11.79 -16.24
CA PHE A 88 -1.31 11.49 -14.91
C PHE A 88 -2.25 12.60 -14.44
N LYS A 89 -3.37 12.18 -13.87
CA LYS A 89 -4.32 13.04 -13.17
C LYS A 89 -4.08 13.03 -11.66
N THR A 90 -3.53 11.94 -11.16
CA THR A 90 -3.13 11.78 -9.77
C THR A 90 -1.79 11.05 -9.67
N TYR A 91 -1.05 11.36 -8.61
CA TYR A 91 0.14 10.62 -8.21
C TYR A 91 -0.01 10.25 -6.74
N ARG A 92 -0.04 8.95 -6.46
CA ARG A 92 -0.05 8.44 -5.09
C ARG A 92 1.38 8.27 -4.62
N LEU A 93 1.68 8.86 -3.47
CA LEU A 93 2.98 8.78 -2.80
C LEU A 93 2.78 8.64 -1.29
N SER A 94 3.85 8.40 -0.56
CA SER A 94 3.80 8.36 0.90
C SER A 94 4.76 9.35 1.54
N ILE A 95 4.47 9.70 2.78
CA ILE A 95 5.33 10.52 3.64
C ILE A 95 6.28 9.60 4.40
N ALA A 96 7.58 9.88 4.40
CA ALA A 96 8.51 9.27 5.34
C ALA A 96 8.38 9.99 6.68
N TRP A 97 7.75 9.35 7.64
CA TRP A 97 7.50 9.90 8.98
C TRP A 97 8.79 10.48 9.61
N SER A 98 9.90 9.74 9.50
CA SER A 98 11.19 10.15 10.06
C SER A 98 11.86 11.33 9.34
N ARG A 99 11.32 11.82 8.20
CA ARG A 99 11.72 13.11 7.63
C ARG A 99 11.02 14.28 8.32
N ILE A 100 9.82 14.05 8.82
CA ILE A 100 9.00 15.07 9.48
C ILE A 100 9.31 15.13 10.98
N PHE A 101 9.38 13.97 11.62
CA PHE A 101 9.78 13.81 13.02
C PHE A 101 10.85 12.71 13.09
N PRO A 102 12.14 13.07 13.12
CA PRO A 102 13.24 12.10 13.01
C PRO A 102 13.22 10.97 14.02
N LYS A 103 12.79 11.26 15.25
CA LYS A 103 12.58 10.27 16.31
C LYS A 103 11.11 9.86 16.44
N GLY A 104 10.19 10.68 15.96
CA GLY A 104 8.74 10.46 16.01
C GLY A 104 8.06 11.10 17.22
N ASP A 105 8.74 11.31 18.32
CA ASP A 105 8.21 11.85 19.58
C ASP A 105 8.60 13.32 19.87
N GLU A 106 9.24 14.00 18.90
CA GLU A 106 9.53 15.43 19.03
C GLU A 106 8.23 16.26 19.06
N ALA A 107 8.27 17.38 19.77
CA ALA A 107 7.17 18.33 19.76
C ALA A 107 7.11 19.13 18.45
N GLU A 108 8.25 19.47 17.87
CA GLU A 108 8.39 20.29 16.68
C GLU A 108 8.89 19.47 15.48
N PRO A 109 8.33 19.71 14.28
CA PRO A 109 8.74 19.00 13.07
C PRO A 109 10.07 19.50 12.53
N ASN A 110 10.70 18.65 11.71
CA ASN A 110 11.87 19.01 10.90
C ASN A 110 11.41 19.79 9.66
N GLU A 111 11.70 21.09 9.61
CA GLU A 111 11.31 21.99 8.52
C GLU A 111 11.85 21.54 7.15
N ALA A 112 13.06 20.99 7.09
CA ALA A 112 13.63 20.50 5.83
C ALA A 112 12.78 19.37 5.21
N GLY A 113 12.26 18.46 6.01
CA GLY A 113 11.35 17.40 5.56
C GLY A 113 10.00 17.95 5.09
N LEU A 114 9.43 18.90 5.81
CA LEU A 114 8.19 19.56 5.40
C LEU A 114 8.35 20.32 4.09
N ALA A 115 9.44 21.05 3.94
CA ALA A 115 9.74 21.82 2.71
C ALA A 115 9.95 20.91 1.50
N PHE A 116 10.57 19.74 1.68
CA PHE A 116 10.76 18.77 0.60
C PHE A 116 9.42 18.31 0.01
N TYR A 117 8.48 17.87 0.85
CA TYR A 117 7.17 17.42 0.37
C TYR A 117 6.32 18.58 -0.17
N GLU A 118 6.42 19.77 0.41
CA GLU A 118 5.74 20.95 -0.12
C GLU A 118 6.19 21.25 -1.56
N ASP A 119 7.48 21.24 -1.83
CA ASP A 119 8.02 21.46 -3.17
C ASP A 119 7.59 20.35 -4.14
N LEU A 120 7.58 19.10 -3.67
CA LEU A 120 7.11 17.95 -4.45
C LEU A 120 5.63 18.10 -4.83
N PHE A 121 4.76 18.52 -3.92
CA PHE A 121 3.35 18.73 -4.19
C PHE A 121 3.12 19.91 -5.15
N LYS A 122 3.86 20.98 -5.01
CA LYS A 122 3.84 22.10 -5.96
C LYS A 122 4.28 21.67 -7.35
N GLU A 123 5.29 20.81 -7.45
CA GLU A 123 5.71 20.23 -8.73
C GLU A 123 4.63 19.37 -9.37
N CYS A 124 3.89 18.58 -8.57
CA CYS A 124 2.72 17.84 -9.05
C CYS A 124 1.67 18.79 -9.67
N HIS A 125 1.28 19.83 -8.95
CA HIS A 125 0.30 20.80 -9.43
C HIS A 125 0.76 21.55 -10.70
N LYS A 126 2.04 21.85 -10.83
CA LYS A 126 2.62 22.42 -12.04
C LYS A 126 2.37 21.56 -13.29
N HIS A 127 2.30 20.26 -13.12
CA HIS A 127 2.00 19.30 -14.19
C HIS A 127 0.52 18.86 -14.24
N GLY A 128 -0.36 19.52 -13.48
CA GLY A 128 -1.80 19.20 -13.45
C GLY A 128 -2.10 17.87 -12.74
N ILE A 129 -1.24 17.43 -11.84
CA ILE A 129 -1.35 16.16 -11.10
C ILE A 129 -1.82 16.43 -9.69
N GLU A 130 -2.93 15.80 -9.28
CA GLU A 130 -3.45 15.84 -7.91
C GLU A 130 -2.69 14.85 -7.03
N PRO A 131 -2.05 15.27 -5.92
CA PRO A 131 -1.44 14.35 -4.98
C PRO A 131 -2.48 13.50 -4.24
N LEU A 132 -2.19 12.21 -4.09
CA LEU A 132 -2.89 11.28 -3.21
C LEU A 132 -1.86 10.75 -2.21
N VAL A 133 -1.97 11.14 -0.96
CA VAL A 133 -0.90 10.96 0.03
C VAL A 133 -1.23 9.89 1.05
N THR A 134 -0.40 8.87 1.12
CA THR A 134 -0.41 7.89 2.20
C THR A 134 0.44 8.43 3.37
N ILE A 135 -0.16 8.59 4.53
CA ILE A 135 0.51 9.15 5.71
C ILE A 135 1.60 8.20 6.20
N THR A 136 1.28 6.91 6.32
CA THR A 136 2.23 5.87 6.75
C THR A 136 2.20 4.68 5.80
N HIS A 137 3.34 4.42 5.16
CA HIS A 137 3.51 3.29 4.24
C HIS A 137 4.65 2.38 4.71
N PHE A 138 4.38 1.58 5.75
CA PHE A 138 5.30 0.63 6.38
C PHE A 138 6.51 1.27 7.07
N ASP A 139 6.59 2.57 7.16
CA ASP A 139 7.67 3.30 7.80
C ASP A 139 7.26 3.84 9.18
N CYS A 140 8.09 3.54 10.15
CA CYS A 140 7.95 4.00 11.52
C CYS A 140 9.33 4.46 12.01
N PRO A 141 9.45 5.64 12.62
CA PRO A 141 10.71 6.04 13.21
C PRO A 141 11.25 4.97 14.18
N MET A 142 12.50 4.57 14.00
CA MET A 142 13.09 3.48 14.77
C MET A 142 13.05 3.76 16.28
N HIS A 143 13.22 5.01 16.67
CA HIS A 143 13.13 5.43 18.08
C HIS A 143 11.76 5.07 18.71
N LEU A 144 10.66 5.19 17.95
CA LEU A 144 9.33 4.79 18.45
C LEU A 144 9.23 3.28 18.66
N ILE A 145 10.01 2.50 17.94
CA ILE A 145 10.07 1.04 18.11
C ILE A 145 10.92 0.67 19.32
N THR A 146 12.12 1.23 19.41
CA THR A 146 13.06 0.88 20.49
C THR A 146 12.62 1.40 21.85
N GLU A 147 12.04 2.59 21.93
CA GLU A 147 11.60 3.20 23.19
C GLU A 147 10.17 2.81 23.61
N TYR A 148 9.27 2.61 22.65
CA TYR A 148 7.85 2.40 22.94
C TYR A 148 7.32 1.04 22.48
N GLY A 149 8.05 0.31 21.67
CA GLY A 149 7.60 -0.98 21.10
C GLY A 149 6.68 -0.85 19.90
N GLY A 150 6.71 0.26 19.20
CA GLY A 150 5.84 0.51 18.05
C GLY A 150 4.37 0.61 18.44
N TRP A 151 3.48 0.19 17.54
CA TRP A 151 2.04 0.36 17.70
C TRP A 151 1.39 -0.47 18.82
N ARG A 152 2.14 -1.38 19.47
CA ARG A 152 1.63 -2.00 20.71
C ARG A 152 1.42 -0.99 21.83
N ASN A 153 2.11 0.14 21.79
CA ASN A 153 2.05 1.17 22.81
C ASN A 153 1.02 2.24 22.45
N ARG A 154 0.08 2.48 23.36
CA ARG A 154 -0.97 3.48 23.19
C ARG A 154 -0.44 4.91 22.96
N LYS A 155 0.76 5.23 23.41
CA LYS A 155 1.41 6.53 23.17
C LYS A 155 1.60 6.86 21.69
N MET A 156 1.62 5.83 20.82
CA MET A 156 1.66 6.02 19.37
C MET A 156 0.51 6.87 18.84
N LEU A 157 -0.65 6.83 19.48
CA LEU A 157 -1.80 7.67 19.11
C LEU A 157 -1.45 9.16 19.13
N GLY A 158 -0.78 9.62 20.19
CA GLY A 158 -0.35 11.02 20.31
C GLY A 158 0.73 11.42 19.31
N PHE A 159 1.67 10.54 19.04
CA PHE A 159 2.73 10.78 18.06
C PHE A 159 2.17 10.85 16.63
N TYR A 160 1.26 9.95 16.30
CA TYR A 160 0.58 9.95 15.00
C TYR A 160 -0.37 11.15 14.84
N GLU A 161 -1.06 11.55 15.89
CA GLU A 161 -1.88 12.77 15.91
C GLU A 161 -1.05 14.01 15.56
N ASN A 162 0.12 14.15 16.20
CA ASN A 162 1.04 15.26 15.92
C ASN A 162 1.51 15.24 14.46
N LEU A 163 1.86 14.08 13.93
CA LEU A 163 2.19 13.92 12.51
C LEU A 163 1.02 14.38 11.62
N CYS A 164 -0.16 13.84 11.83
CA CYS A 164 -1.36 14.15 11.02
C CYS A 164 -1.71 15.63 11.05
N ARG A 165 -1.75 16.23 12.25
CA ARG A 165 -2.03 17.66 12.42
C ARG A 165 -1.03 18.51 11.65
N THR A 166 0.24 18.18 11.74
CA THR A 166 1.33 18.87 11.04
C THR A 166 1.15 18.79 9.53
N LEU A 167 0.88 17.59 8.99
CA LEU A 167 0.70 17.38 7.54
C LEU A 167 -0.57 18.07 7.01
N PHE A 168 -1.70 17.91 7.67
CA PHE A 168 -2.97 18.50 7.24
C PHE A 168 -2.94 20.03 7.29
N THR A 169 -2.25 20.59 8.26
CA THR A 169 -2.09 22.04 8.39
C THR A 169 -1.15 22.61 7.34
N ARG A 170 0.04 22.00 7.21
CA ARG A 170 1.08 22.48 6.27
C ARG A 170 0.65 22.38 4.83
N TYR A 171 -0.01 21.29 4.47
CA TYR A 171 -0.35 21.00 3.06
C TYR A 171 -1.80 21.32 2.71
N LYS A 172 -2.50 22.07 3.54
CA LYS A 172 -3.83 22.59 3.23
C LYS A 172 -3.80 23.38 1.91
N GLY A 173 -4.69 23.01 0.98
CA GLY A 173 -4.73 23.58 -0.36
C GLY A 173 -3.75 22.95 -1.37
N LEU A 174 -2.82 22.11 -0.92
CA LEU A 174 -1.90 21.35 -1.78
C LEU A 174 -2.31 19.89 -1.91
N VAL A 175 -2.80 19.28 -0.84
CA VAL A 175 -3.22 17.87 -0.80
C VAL A 175 -4.66 17.81 -0.30
N LYS A 176 -5.49 17.07 -1.03
CA LYS A 176 -6.90 16.84 -0.75
C LYS A 176 -7.22 15.39 -0.40
N TYR A 177 -6.49 14.44 -0.99
CA TYR A 177 -6.72 13.00 -0.84
C TYR A 177 -5.66 12.39 0.06
N TRP A 178 -6.12 11.69 1.11
CA TRP A 178 -5.25 11.11 2.14
C TRP A 178 -5.64 9.66 2.41
N LEU A 179 -4.62 8.81 2.61
CA LEU A 179 -4.76 7.45 3.13
C LEU A 179 -4.02 7.38 4.46
N THR A 180 -4.62 6.78 5.47
CA THR A 180 -4.04 6.77 6.82
C THR A 180 -2.91 5.76 6.96
N PHE A 181 -3.16 4.50 6.66
CA PHE A 181 -2.18 3.40 6.71
C PHE A 181 -2.22 2.59 5.44
N ASN A 182 -1.05 2.36 4.84
CA ASN A 182 -0.95 1.46 3.71
C ASN A 182 -1.20 0.03 4.14
N GLU A 183 -2.06 -0.69 3.40
CA GLU A 183 -2.32 -2.12 3.61
C GLU A 183 -2.41 -2.49 5.09
N ILE A 184 -3.33 -1.86 5.81
CA ILE A 184 -3.44 -1.96 7.28
C ILE A 184 -3.53 -3.42 7.77
N ASN A 185 -4.08 -4.33 6.97
CA ASN A 185 -4.17 -5.76 7.28
C ASN A 185 -2.80 -6.47 7.24
N MET A 186 -1.76 -5.82 6.72
CA MET A 186 -0.40 -6.37 6.74
C MET A 186 0.19 -6.50 8.15
N ILE A 187 -0.39 -5.85 9.15
CA ILE A 187 -0.01 -6.05 10.55
C ILE A 187 -0.11 -7.52 10.97
N LEU A 188 -1.02 -8.29 10.38
CA LEU A 188 -1.17 -9.72 10.66
C LEU A 188 -0.10 -10.59 9.98
N HIS A 189 0.50 -10.11 8.88
CA HIS A 189 1.41 -10.88 8.03
C HIS A 189 2.87 -10.42 8.11
N ALA A 190 3.09 -9.11 8.21
CA ALA A 190 4.40 -8.49 8.32
C ALA A 190 4.39 -7.42 9.44
N PRO A 191 4.24 -7.82 10.70
CA PRO A 191 3.98 -6.91 11.81
C PRO A 191 5.10 -5.90 12.09
N PHE A 192 6.36 -6.21 11.77
CA PHE A 192 7.44 -5.23 11.90
C PHE A 192 7.33 -4.09 10.87
N MET A 193 6.97 -4.41 9.63
CA MET A 193 6.70 -3.38 8.62
C MET A 193 5.38 -2.67 8.87
N GLY A 194 4.32 -3.42 9.16
CA GLY A 194 2.97 -2.87 9.32
C GLY A 194 2.77 -2.04 10.58
N ALA A 195 3.47 -2.35 11.67
CA ALA A 195 3.23 -1.72 12.97
C ALA A 195 4.47 -1.59 13.88
N GLY A 196 5.67 -1.81 13.37
CA GLY A 196 6.90 -1.76 14.15
C GLY A 196 6.96 -2.78 15.28
N LEU A 197 6.35 -3.95 15.10
CA LEU A 197 6.27 -4.98 16.14
C LEU A 197 7.41 -5.99 16.02
N CYS A 198 8.02 -6.27 17.18
CA CYS A 198 8.88 -7.43 17.41
C CYS A 198 8.33 -8.21 18.59
N PHE A 199 8.59 -9.52 18.64
CA PHE A 199 8.03 -10.41 19.63
C PHE A 199 9.12 -11.04 20.49
N GLU A 200 8.83 -11.24 21.79
CA GLU A 200 9.66 -11.98 22.69
C GLU A 200 9.27 -13.48 22.64
N GLU A 201 10.21 -14.34 23.06
CA GLU A 201 9.95 -15.77 23.11
C GLU A 201 8.77 -16.10 24.05
N GLY A 202 7.78 -16.84 23.54
CA GLY A 202 6.59 -17.21 24.28
C GLY A 202 5.51 -16.13 24.40
N GLU A 203 5.70 -14.99 23.78
CA GLU A 203 4.68 -13.93 23.73
C GLU A 203 3.50 -14.36 22.84
N ASN A 204 2.29 -14.00 23.21
CA ASN A 204 1.12 -14.22 22.37
C ASN A 204 1.10 -13.17 21.24
N GLU A 205 1.61 -13.53 20.06
CA GLU A 205 1.72 -12.65 18.92
C GLU A 205 0.36 -12.10 18.46
N GLU A 206 -0.69 -12.91 18.48
CA GLU A 206 -2.03 -12.47 18.04
C GLU A 206 -2.62 -11.42 19.01
N GLN A 207 -2.40 -11.57 20.31
CA GLN A 207 -2.77 -10.56 21.30
C GLN A 207 -2.10 -9.22 21.01
N VAL A 208 -0.81 -9.23 20.71
CA VAL A 208 -0.02 -8.02 20.40
C VAL A 208 -0.47 -7.39 19.09
N LYS A 209 -0.64 -8.19 18.04
CA LYS A 209 -1.06 -7.72 16.73
C LYS A 209 -2.43 -7.05 16.77
N TYR A 210 -3.41 -7.66 17.42
CA TYR A 210 -4.76 -7.09 17.51
C TYR A 210 -4.84 -5.87 18.43
N GLN A 211 -4.04 -5.82 19.49
CA GLN A 211 -3.93 -4.59 20.29
C GLN A 211 -3.32 -3.45 19.49
N ALA A 212 -2.26 -3.70 18.74
CA ALA A 212 -1.64 -2.72 17.85
C ALA A 212 -2.60 -2.32 16.70
N ALA A 213 -3.35 -3.28 16.16
CA ALA A 213 -4.39 -3.00 15.17
C ALA A 213 -5.47 -2.06 15.73
N HIS A 214 -5.90 -2.26 16.97
CA HIS A 214 -6.83 -1.35 17.63
C HIS A 214 -6.27 0.08 17.69
N HIS A 215 -5.01 0.24 18.07
CA HIS A 215 -4.37 1.56 18.11
C HIS A 215 -4.30 2.21 16.71
N GLU A 216 -3.96 1.46 15.67
CA GLU A 216 -3.95 1.99 14.30
C GLU A 216 -5.35 2.34 13.80
N LEU A 217 -6.37 1.55 14.11
CA LEU A 217 -7.77 1.83 13.75
C LEU A 217 -8.27 3.11 14.43
N VAL A 218 -8.00 3.27 15.71
CA VAL A 218 -8.33 4.51 16.45
C VAL A 218 -7.55 5.70 15.89
N ALA A 219 -6.26 5.52 15.60
CA ALA A 219 -5.43 6.56 14.96
C ALA A 219 -5.98 6.98 13.60
N SER A 220 -6.46 6.03 12.79
CA SER A 220 -7.11 6.31 11.50
C SER A 220 -8.40 7.14 11.67
N ALA A 221 -9.23 6.82 12.63
CA ALA A 221 -10.44 7.58 12.92
C ALA A 221 -10.12 9.00 13.43
N MET A 222 -9.15 9.12 14.31
CA MET A 222 -8.65 10.41 14.79
C MET A 222 -8.07 11.26 13.65
N ALA A 223 -7.29 10.67 12.76
CA ALA A 223 -6.76 11.36 11.58
C ALA A 223 -7.89 11.82 10.65
N THR A 224 -8.92 11.01 10.44
CA THR A 224 -10.09 11.37 9.64
C THR A 224 -10.81 12.59 10.24
N LYS A 225 -11.02 12.59 11.55
CA LYS A 225 -11.58 13.73 12.29
C LYS A 225 -10.73 14.99 12.07
N LEU A 226 -9.44 14.94 12.34
CA LEU A 226 -8.53 16.07 12.18
C LEU A 226 -8.50 16.61 10.75
N ALA A 227 -8.46 15.74 9.77
CA ALA A 227 -8.45 16.13 8.36
C ALA A 227 -9.68 16.98 8.02
N HIS A 228 -10.87 16.53 8.43
CA HIS A 228 -12.13 17.25 8.17
C HIS A 228 -12.25 18.56 8.98
N GLU A 229 -11.73 18.60 10.22
CA GLU A 229 -11.73 19.82 11.03
C GLU A 229 -10.79 20.89 10.45
N ILE A 230 -9.61 20.50 9.96
CA ILE A 230 -8.61 21.41 9.40
C ILE A 230 -9.05 21.92 8.02
N ASP A 231 -9.57 21.01 7.19
CA ASP A 231 -10.10 21.35 5.88
C ASP A 231 -11.25 20.41 5.49
N PRO A 232 -12.49 20.89 5.43
CA PRO A 232 -13.66 20.07 5.04
C PRO A 232 -13.57 19.49 3.63
N GLU A 233 -12.71 20.01 2.77
CA GLU A 233 -12.47 19.47 1.41
C GLU A 233 -11.61 18.20 1.42
N ASN A 234 -10.92 17.91 2.52
CA ASN A 234 -10.12 16.70 2.65
C ASN A 234 -10.99 15.44 2.53
N LYS A 235 -10.49 14.48 1.75
CA LYS A 235 -11.04 13.13 1.61
C LYS A 235 -10.05 12.13 2.19
N VAL A 236 -10.52 11.33 3.14
CA VAL A 236 -9.70 10.35 3.84
C VAL A 236 -10.18 8.94 3.52
N GLY A 237 -9.27 8.10 3.07
CA GLY A 237 -9.53 6.69 2.77
C GLY A 237 -8.78 5.73 3.68
N CYS A 238 -9.32 4.53 3.83
CA CYS A 238 -8.60 3.35 4.30
C CYS A 238 -7.88 2.68 3.13
N MET A 239 -6.92 1.80 3.41
CA MET A 239 -6.20 1.08 2.38
C MET A 239 -5.96 -0.38 2.77
N LEU A 240 -6.51 -1.28 1.98
CA LEU A 240 -6.50 -2.74 2.18
C LEU A 240 -5.58 -3.41 1.17
N ALA A 241 -4.77 -4.38 1.61
CA ALA A 241 -4.21 -5.40 0.71
C ALA A 241 -5.33 -6.38 0.35
N ALA A 242 -5.96 -6.18 -0.81
CA ALA A 242 -7.09 -6.99 -1.26
C ALA A 242 -6.65 -8.19 -2.11
N GLY A 243 -7.55 -9.13 -2.24
CA GLY A 243 -7.40 -10.33 -3.04
C GLY A 243 -8.45 -11.31 -2.60
N GLN A 244 -9.39 -11.61 -3.50
CA GLN A 244 -10.49 -12.53 -3.17
C GLN A 244 -9.94 -13.93 -2.91
N TYR A 245 -10.42 -14.59 -1.87
CA TYR A 245 -10.16 -16.00 -1.62
C TYR A 245 -11.23 -16.87 -2.27
N TYR A 246 -10.79 -17.77 -3.14
CA TYR A 246 -11.65 -18.82 -3.70
C TYR A 246 -11.56 -20.09 -2.86
N PRO A 247 -12.65 -20.86 -2.74
CA PRO A 247 -12.57 -22.19 -2.13
C PRO A 247 -11.79 -23.14 -3.06
N ASN A 248 -10.93 -23.99 -2.46
CA ASN A 248 -10.16 -24.98 -3.23
C ASN A 248 -11.03 -25.96 -3.99
N THR A 249 -12.18 -26.33 -3.40
CA THR A 249 -13.19 -27.19 -4.03
C THR A 249 -14.59 -26.65 -3.71
N ALA A 250 -15.62 -27.24 -4.31
CA ALA A 250 -17.01 -26.95 -3.98
C ALA A 250 -17.43 -27.52 -2.60
N HIS A 251 -16.54 -28.17 -1.86
CA HIS A 251 -16.87 -28.68 -0.53
C HIS A 251 -17.17 -27.53 0.44
N PRO A 252 -18.26 -27.55 1.21
CA PRO A 252 -18.65 -26.45 2.10
C PRO A 252 -17.55 -26.01 3.09
N ARG A 253 -16.69 -26.92 3.55
CA ARG A 253 -15.56 -26.58 4.43
C ARG A 253 -14.51 -25.69 3.74
N ASP A 254 -14.32 -25.86 2.44
CA ASP A 254 -13.39 -25.02 1.67
C ASP A 254 -13.97 -23.62 1.47
N TYR A 255 -15.27 -23.52 1.22
CA TYR A 255 -15.98 -22.23 1.16
C TYR A 255 -15.92 -21.50 2.51
N TRP A 256 -16.15 -22.24 3.61
CA TRP A 256 -16.03 -21.69 4.97
C TRP A 256 -14.62 -21.17 5.26
N ALA A 257 -13.58 -21.90 4.87
CA ALA A 257 -12.17 -21.48 5.02
C ALA A 257 -11.89 -20.19 4.22
N ALA A 258 -12.32 -20.12 2.97
CA ALA A 258 -12.19 -18.93 2.15
C ALA A 258 -12.90 -17.71 2.78
N MET A 259 -14.10 -17.91 3.32
CA MET A 259 -14.83 -16.86 4.02
C MET A 259 -14.08 -16.36 5.28
N GLN A 260 -13.43 -17.25 6.04
CA GLN A 260 -12.65 -16.85 7.22
C GLN A 260 -11.42 -16.04 6.82
N GLU A 261 -10.73 -16.42 5.75
CA GLU A 261 -9.60 -15.66 5.21
C GLU A 261 -10.04 -14.25 4.74
N ASP A 262 -11.16 -14.16 4.03
CA ASP A 262 -11.71 -12.86 3.63
C ASP A 262 -12.07 -12.00 4.85
N ARG A 263 -12.67 -12.57 5.90
CA ARG A 263 -12.99 -11.86 7.14
C ARG A 263 -11.75 -11.33 7.85
N SER A 264 -10.66 -12.08 7.86
CA SER A 264 -9.40 -11.64 8.46
C SER A 264 -8.84 -10.40 7.77
N SER A 265 -9.05 -10.26 6.48
CA SER A 265 -8.68 -9.08 5.70
C SER A 265 -9.69 -7.93 5.87
N TYR A 266 -10.98 -8.20 5.68
CA TYR A 266 -12.03 -7.17 5.76
C TYR A 266 -12.29 -6.65 7.17
N PHE A 267 -11.83 -7.33 8.20
CA PHE A 267 -11.92 -6.88 9.59
C PHE A 267 -11.56 -5.41 9.76
N PHE A 268 -10.44 -5.00 9.20
CA PHE A 268 -9.93 -3.63 9.31
C PHE A 268 -10.85 -2.61 8.63
N ILE A 269 -11.30 -2.90 7.42
CA ILE A 269 -12.19 -2.01 6.68
C ILE A 269 -13.60 -2.01 7.27
N ASP A 270 -14.07 -3.14 7.78
CA ASP A 270 -15.34 -3.18 8.50
C ASP A 270 -15.36 -2.13 9.62
N VAL A 271 -14.25 -1.98 10.35
CA VAL A 271 -14.12 -0.97 11.39
C VAL A 271 -14.01 0.43 10.81
N GLN A 272 -13.13 0.65 9.86
CA GLN A 272 -12.87 1.97 9.28
C GLN A 272 -14.06 2.53 8.49
N ALA A 273 -14.86 1.68 7.85
CA ALA A 273 -16.00 2.08 7.03
C ALA A 273 -17.33 2.07 7.78
N ARG A 274 -17.52 1.20 8.77
CA ARG A 274 -18.77 1.06 9.54
C ARG A 274 -18.70 1.66 10.94
N GLY A 275 -17.49 1.86 11.46
CA GLY A 275 -17.25 2.51 12.75
C GLY A 275 -17.46 1.62 13.97
N GLU A 276 -17.45 0.31 13.80
CA GLU A 276 -17.60 -0.63 14.92
C GLU A 276 -16.93 -1.98 14.62
N TYR A 277 -16.53 -2.67 15.69
CA TYR A 277 -15.98 -4.01 15.54
C TYR A 277 -17.08 -5.00 15.15
N PRO A 278 -16.87 -5.83 14.13
CA PRO A 278 -17.84 -6.83 13.72
C PRO A 278 -17.94 -7.96 14.74
N ASN A 279 -19.13 -8.56 14.86
CA ASN A 279 -19.38 -9.62 15.83
C ASN A 279 -18.49 -10.85 15.62
N TYR A 280 -18.14 -11.19 14.37
CA TYR A 280 -17.25 -12.32 14.09
C TYR A 280 -15.86 -12.11 14.69
N ALA A 281 -15.35 -10.89 14.74
CA ALA A 281 -14.07 -10.55 15.34
C ALA A 281 -14.12 -10.65 16.87
N LYS A 282 -15.17 -10.11 17.49
CA LYS A 282 -15.37 -10.22 18.94
C LYS A 282 -15.45 -11.68 19.39
N LYS A 283 -16.15 -12.53 18.61
CA LYS A 283 -16.24 -13.95 18.89
C LYS A 283 -14.93 -14.71 18.64
N GLN A 284 -14.15 -14.29 17.66
CA GLN A 284 -12.80 -14.83 17.46
C GLN A 284 -11.91 -14.51 18.67
N TRP A 285 -11.87 -13.28 19.12
CA TRP A 285 -11.09 -12.87 20.29
C TRP A 285 -11.48 -13.64 21.55
N GLU A 286 -12.80 -13.82 21.78
CA GLU A 286 -13.32 -14.61 22.89
C GLU A 286 -12.82 -16.07 22.85
N ARG A 287 -12.87 -16.72 21.68
CA ARG A 287 -12.37 -18.10 21.48
C ARG A 287 -10.87 -18.21 21.68
N ASP A 288 -10.12 -17.21 21.22
CA ASP A 288 -8.65 -17.22 21.20
C ASP A 288 -8.05 -16.63 22.49
N GLY A 289 -8.89 -16.19 23.43
CA GLY A 289 -8.45 -15.59 24.69
C GLY A 289 -7.73 -14.25 24.50
N ILE A 290 -8.12 -13.50 23.47
CA ILE A 290 -7.57 -12.17 23.17
C ILE A 290 -8.42 -11.10 23.86
N GLU A 291 -7.79 -10.27 24.66
CA GLU A 291 -8.42 -9.14 25.35
C GLU A 291 -7.81 -7.84 24.86
N ILE A 292 -8.63 -7.00 24.21
CA ILE A 292 -8.20 -5.72 23.69
C ILE A 292 -8.52 -4.61 24.69
N GLU A 293 -7.49 -3.87 25.10
CA GLU A 293 -7.67 -2.66 25.89
C GLU A 293 -8.19 -1.54 24.98
N MET A 294 -9.42 -1.09 25.25
CA MET A 294 -10.05 0.01 24.52
C MET A 294 -10.90 0.87 25.45
N THR A 295 -10.95 2.16 25.16
CA THR A 295 -11.74 3.11 25.93
C THR A 295 -13.07 3.41 25.25
N GLU A 296 -14.01 4.03 26.00
CA GLU A 296 -15.26 4.51 25.41
C GLU A 296 -15.00 5.61 24.36
N GLU A 297 -14.00 6.44 24.59
CA GLU A 297 -13.58 7.47 23.63
C GLU A 297 -13.03 6.84 22.31
N ASP A 298 -12.30 5.74 22.40
CA ASP A 298 -11.85 5.01 21.23
C ASP A 298 -13.03 4.55 20.38
N LEU A 299 -14.03 3.95 21.02
CA LEU A 299 -15.23 3.47 20.34
C LEU A 299 -16.06 4.60 19.75
N ALA A 300 -16.15 5.74 20.44
CA ALA A 300 -16.81 6.93 19.93
C ALA A 300 -16.10 7.50 18.68
N LEU A 301 -14.76 7.59 18.70
CA LEU A 301 -13.97 8.03 17.54
C LEU A 301 -14.20 7.13 16.33
N LEU A 302 -14.15 5.82 16.53
CA LEU A 302 -14.39 4.85 15.45
C LEU A 302 -15.79 5.03 14.85
N LYS A 303 -16.80 5.24 15.68
CA LYS A 303 -18.20 5.38 15.25
C LYS A 303 -18.48 6.67 14.49
N GLU A 304 -17.91 7.76 14.95
CA GLU A 304 -18.22 9.11 14.45
C GLU A 304 -17.39 9.50 13.23
N HIS A 305 -16.20 8.91 13.06
CA HIS A 305 -15.23 9.32 12.05
C HIS A 305 -14.82 8.18 11.11
N THR A 306 -15.79 7.67 10.37
CA THR A 306 -15.56 6.68 9.31
C THR A 306 -14.93 7.32 8.08
N VAL A 307 -14.27 6.50 7.25
CA VAL A 307 -13.59 6.96 6.03
C VAL A 307 -14.57 7.46 4.97
N ASP A 308 -14.10 8.39 4.13
CA ASP A 308 -14.87 8.93 3.01
C ASP A 308 -14.93 7.97 1.82
N PHE A 309 -13.85 7.22 1.58
CA PHE A 309 -13.74 6.25 0.50
C PHE A 309 -12.88 5.06 0.91
N ILE A 310 -12.98 3.99 0.15
CA ILE A 310 -12.20 2.76 0.37
C ILE A 310 -11.18 2.61 -0.72
N SER A 311 -9.92 2.48 -0.36
CA SER A 311 -8.85 2.16 -1.29
C SER A 311 -8.25 0.80 -1.01
N PHE A 312 -7.67 0.21 -2.05
CA PHE A 312 -7.03 -1.09 -1.92
C PHE A 312 -5.96 -1.32 -2.98
N SER A 313 -5.06 -2.24 -2.67
CA SER A 313 -4.16 -2.88 -3.63
C SER A 313 -4.76 -4.18 -4.13
N TYR A 314 -4.57 -4.46 -5.42
CA TYR A 314 -4.93 -5.72 -6.02
C TYR A 314 -3.83 -6.21 -6.95
N TYR A 315 -3.31 -7.41 -6.70
CA TYR A 315 -2.28 -8.04 -7.54
C TYR A 315 -2.70 -9.42 -8.01
N ALA A 316 -3.38 -10.17 -7.14
CA ALA A 316 -3.70 -11.57 -7.35
C ALA A 316 -4.93 -11.97 -6.54
N SER A 317 -5.64 -12.99 -6.98
CA SER A 317 -6.58 -13.75 -6.16
C SER A 317 -5.85 -14.89 -5.43
N ARG A 318 -6.53 -15.49 -4.47
CA ARG A 318 -5.98 -16.53 -3.58
C ARG A 318 -6.95 -17.70 -3.47
N VAL A 319 -6.45 -18.84 -3.00
CA VAL A 319 -7.24 -20.05 -2.77
C VAL A 319 -7.02 -20.55 -1.35
N ALA A 320 -8.10 -20.90 -0.67
CA ALA A 320 -8.07 -21.48 0.68
C ALA A 320 -8.77 -22.83 0.73
N SER A 321 -8.31 -23.72 1.62
CA SER A 321 -8.93 -25.00 1.87
C SER A 321 -9.22 -25.19 3.36
N GLY A 322 -10.31 -25.87 3.66
CA GLY A 322 -10.62 -26.34 5.00
C GLY A 322 -9.87 -27.64 5.37
N ASP A 323 -9.01 -28.14 4.49
CA ASP A 323 -8.17 -29.31 4.73
C ASP A 323 -6.77 -28.86 5.17
N PRO A 324 -6.36 -29.13 6.44
CA PRO A 324 -5.04 -28.72 6.94
C PRO A 324 -3.88 -29.28 6.11
N GLU A 325 -3.97 -30.51 5.62
CA GLU A 325 -2.90 -31.13 4.81
C GLU A 325 -2.66 -30.42 3.47
N VAL A 326 -3.74 -29.81 2.93
CA VAL A 326 -3.62 -29.02 1.70
C VAL A 326 -2.96 -27.67 1.99
N ASN A 327 -3.31 -27.03 3.12
CA ASN A 327 -2.78 -25.72 3.51
C ASN A 327 -1.30 -25.78 3.92
N GLU A 328 -0.83 -26.85 4.54
CA GLU A 328 0.58 -27.03 4.94
C GLU A 328 1.56 -26.92 3.75
N LYS A 329 1.11 -27.24 2.55
CA LYS A 329 1.93 -27.15 1.31
C LYS A 329 2.17 -25.71 0.85
N THR A 330 1.53 -24.74 1.47
CA THR A 330 1.61 -23.30 1.08
C THR A 330 2.49 -22.47 2.01
N ALA A 331 3.08 -23.10 3.04
CA ALA A 331 3.91 -22.42 4.04
C ALA A 331 5.15 -21.76 3.41
N GLY A 332 5.44 -20.50 3.78
CA GLY A 332 6.66 -19.79 3.38
C GLY A 332 6.47 -18.51 2.58
N ASN A 333 5.25 -18.17 2.17
CA ASN A 333 4.93 -16.89 1.58
C ASN A 333 4.26 -15.96 2.59
N ILE A 334 4.36 -14.63 2.38
CA ILE A 334 3.68 -13.62 3.21
C ILE A 334 2.17 -13.88 3.22
N PHE A 335 1.61 -14.22 2.05
CA PHE A 335 0.26 -14.75 1.93
C PHE A 335 0.31 -16.20 1.49
N ALA A 336 -0.01 -17.12 2.38
CA ALA A 336 -0.16 -18.53 2.03
C ALA A 336 -1.36 -18.68 1.08
N SER A 337 -1.15 -19.27 -0.08
CA SER A 337 -2.20 -19.54 -1.06
C SER A 337 -1.92 -20.81 -1.83
N ILE A 338 -2.97 -21.59 -2.03
CA ILE A 338 -2.95 -22.78 -2.89
C ILE A 338 -2.93 -22.31 -4.35
N LYS A 339 -2.17 -22.99 -5.21
CA LYS A 339 -2.15 -22.69 -6.64
C LYS A 339 -3.54 -22.93 -7.25
N ASN A 340 -4.07 -21.93 -7.92
CA ASN A 340 -5.31 -22.07 -8.70
C ASN A 340 -5.00 -22.74 -10.06
N PRO A 341 -5.56 -23.92 -10.35
CA PRO A 341 -5.24 -24.65 -11.58
C PRO A 341 -5.82 -24.00 -12.86
N TYR A 342 -6.70 -23.01 -12.71
CA TYR A 342 -7.36 -22.32 -13.82
C TYR A 342 -6.70 -20.98 -14.18
N LEU A 343 -5.67 -20.57 -13.46
CA LEU A 343 -5.02 -19.27 -13.64
C LEU A 343 -3.52 -19.43 -13.91
N GLU A 344 -3.02 -18.56 -14.76
CA GLU A 344 -1.58 -18.38 -14.93
C GLU A 344 -0.99 -17.63 -13.75
N ALA A 345 0.30 -17.79 -13.52
CA ALA A 345 1.02 -17.09 -12.46
C ALA A 345 2.21 -16.31 -13.05
N SER A 346 2.56 -15.21 -12.40
CA SER A 346 3.77 -14.45 -12.68
C SER A 346 5.02 -15.24 -12.28
N GLU A 347 6.20 -14.73 -12.64
CA GLU A 347 7.51 -15.32 -12.25
C GLU A 347 7.67 -15.47 -10.72
N TRP A 348 6.97 -14.64 -9.93
CA TRP A 348 6.93 -14.70 -8.46
C TRP A 348 5.77 -15.55 -7.91
N GLY A 349 5.08 -16.31 -8.77
CA GLY A 349 4.00 -17.21 -8.36
C GLY A 349 2.67 -16.51 -8.04
N TRP A 350 2.52 -15.24 -8.37
CA TRP A 350 1.26 -14.51 -8.16
C TRP A 350 0.30 -14.78 -9.32
N GLN A 351 -0.88 -15.26 -8.96
CA GLN A 351 -1.92 -15.63 -9.92
C GLN A 351 -2.48 -14.41 -10.64
N ILE A 352 -2.52 -14.44 -11.95
CA ILE A 352 -3.04 -13.37 -12.79
C ILE A 352 -4.55 -13.56 -12.96
N ASP A 353 -5.33 -12.68 -12.34
CA ASP A 353 -6.78 -12.81 -12.28
C ASP A 353 -7.51 -11.47 -12.45
N PRO A 354 -7.72 -11.01 -13.69
CA PRO A 354 -8.47 -9.78 -13.94
C PRO A 354 -9.94 -9.87 -13.50
N LEU A 355 -10.59 -11.03 -13.64
CA LEU A 355 -11.97 -11.22 -13.16
C LEU A 355 -12.04 -11.14 -11.63
N GLY A 356 -11.00 -11.60 -10.94
CA GLY A 356 -10.87 -11.46 -9.49
C GLY A 356 -10.87 -9.99 -9.04
N LEU A 357 -10.32 -9.07 -9.84
CA LEU A 357 -10.42 -7.63 -9.58
C LEU A 357 -11.86 -7.13 -9.68
N ARG A 358 -12.61 -7.54 -10.73
CA ARG A 358 -14.02 -7.20 -10.87
C ARG A 358 -14.86 -7.75 -9.71
N ILE A 359 -14.58 -8.99 -9.31
CA ILE A 359 -15.23 -9.62 -8.14
C ILE A 359 -14.92 -8.81 -6.87
N THR A 360 -13.66 -8.47 -6.63
CA THR A 360 -13.24 -7.67 -5.46
C THR A 360 -13.94 -6.32 -5.41
N LEU A 361 -14.04 -5.62 -6.53
CA LEU A 361 -14.77 -4.35 -6.63
C LEU A 361 -16.24 -4.51 -6.24
N ASN A 362 -16.91 -5.55 -6.73
CA ASN A 362 -18.29 -5.84 -6.40
C ASN A 362 -18.46 -6.21 -4.91
N VAL A 363 -17.60 -7.05 -4.36
CA VAL A 363 -17.64 -7.44 -2.94
C VAL A 363 -17.50 -6.23 -2.03
N ILE A 364 -16.54 -5.35 -2.30
CA ILE A 364 -16.29 -4.15 -1.50
C ILE A 364 -17.46 -3.16 -1.64
N TRP A 365 -17.96 -2.97 -2.86
CA TRP A 365 -19.10 -2.10 -3.09
C TRP A 365 -20.35 -2.59 -2.36
N ASP A 366 -20.69 -3.86 -2.50
CA ASP A 366 -21.85 -4.45 -1.82
C ASP A 366 -21.74 -4.38 -0.29
N ARG A 367 -20.52 -4.52 0.23
CA ARG A 367 -20.26 -4.53 1.66
C ARG A 367 -20.36 -3.16 2.31
N TYR A 368 -19.93 -2.09 1.64
CA TYR A 368 -19.77 -0.76 2.26
C TYR A 368 -20.56 0.37 1.59
N GLN A 369 -20.92 0.24 0.32
CA GLN A 369 -21.61 1.27 -0.45
C GLN A 369 -20.93 2.65 -0.35
N LYS A 370 -19.59 2.66 -0.41
CA LYS A 370 -18.74 3.86 -0.43
C LYS A 370 -17.93 3.89 -1.71
N PRO A 371 -17.57 5.09 -2.21
CA PRO A 371 -16.66 5.21 -3.36
C PRO A 371 -15.38 4.46 -3.13
N MET A 372 -14.83 3.89 -4.20
CA MET A 372 -13.59 3.11 -4.15
C MET A 372 -12.48 3.77 -4.96
N PHE A 373 -11.24 3.40 -4.64
CA PHE A 373 -10.05 3.80 -5.35
C PHE A 373 -9.06 2.64 -5.39
N ILE A 374 -8.67 2.19 -6.58
CA ILE A 374 -7.60 1.20 -6.70
C ILE A 374 -6.28 1.96 -6.71
N VAL A 375 -5.54 1.89 -5.60
CA VAL A 375 -4.31 2.67 -5.42
C VAL A 375 -3.04 1.89 -5.70
N GLU A 376 -3.15 0.58 -5.91
CA GLU A 376 -2.06 -0.27 -6.40
C GLU A 376 -2.60 -1.41 -7.25
N ASN A 377 -1.99 -1.61 -8.41
CA ASN A 377 -2.13 -2.78 -9.26
C ASN A 377 -0.95 -2.81 -10.23
N GLY A 378 -0.40 -3.97 -10.52
CA GLY A 378 0.73 -4.08 -11.42
C GLY A 378 1.31 -5.48 -11.47
N LEU A 379 2.18 -5.68 -12.45
CA LEU A 379 2.92 -6.92 -12.68
C LEU A 379 4.41 -6.70 -12.39
N GLY A 380 4.93 -7.40 -11.39
CA GLY A 380 6.36 -7.50 -11.18
C GLY A 380 6.97 -8.49 -12.18
N ALA A 381 7.94 -8.03 -12.95
CA ALA A 381 8.61 -8.84 -13.98
C ALA A 381 10.09 -8.50 -14.08
N VAL A 382 10.85 -9.46 -14.60
CA VAL A 382 12.25 -9.22 -14.99
C VAL A 382 12.24 -8.58 -16.39
N ASP A 383 12.64 -7.32 -16.45
CA ASP A 383 12.75 -6.60 -17.70
C ASP A 383 14.14 -6.78 -18.32
N THR A 384 14.20 -6.85 -19.64
CA THR A 384 15.46 -6.93 -20.40
C THR A 384 15.60 -5.68 -21.26
N PRO A 385 16.35 -4.65 -20.78
CA PRO A 385 16.55 -3.44 -21.55
C PRO A 385 17.52 -3.66 -22.71
N ASP A 386 17.34 -2.92 -23.79
CA ASP A 386 18.32 -2.79 -24.85
C ASP A 386 19.48 -1.84 -24.43
N GLU A 387 20.41 -1.57 -25.33
CA GLU A 387 21.57 -0.69 -25.09
C GLU A 387 21.20 0.76 -24.70
N ASN A 388 19.97 1.19 -24.99
CA ASN A 388 19.45 2.52 -24.67
C ASN A 388 18.56 2.53 -23.41
N GLY A 389 18.34 1.37 -22.78
CA GLY A 389 17.44 1.20 -21.65
C GLY A 389 15.97 1.04 -22.02
N TYR A 390 15.66 0.85 -23.32
CA TYR A 390 14.30 0.57 -23.78
C TYR A 390 13.92 -0.88 -23.51
N VAL A 391 12.69 -1.09 -23.00
CA VAL A 391 12.14 -2.40 -22.69
C VAL A 391 10.85 -2.60 -23.48
N GLU A 392 10.77 -3.69 -24.24
CA GLU A 392 9.54 -4.14 -24.91
C GLU A 392 8.71 -4.99 -23.93
N ASP A 393 7.94 -4.34 -23.09
CA ASP A 393 7.19 -4.97 -21.98
C ASP A 393 5.72 -5.24 -22.34
N ASP A 394 5.47 -5.94 -23.45
CA ASP A 394 4.12 -6.34 -23.87
C ASP A 394 3.38 -7.15 -22.80
N TYR A 395 4.08 -8.00 -22.05
CA TYR A 395 3.53 -8.75 -20.92
C TYR A 395 2.94 -7.85 -19.84
N ARG A 396 3.51 -6.66 -19.60
CA ARG A 396 2.97 -5.67 -18.66
C ARG A 396 1.75 -4.97 -19.23
N ILE A 397 1.79 -4.65 -20.52
CA ILE A 397 0.66 -4.06 -21.25
C ILE A 397 -0.54 -5.02 -21.20
N ASP A 398 -0.33 -6.30 -21.49
CA ASP A 398 -1.39 -7.32 -21.49
C ASP A 398 -2.02 -7.47 -20.10
N TYR A 399 -1.19 -7.52 -19.05
CA TYR A 399 -1.66 -7.58 -17.67
C TYR A 399 -2.52 -6.37 -17.29
N LEU A 400 -2.02 -5.17 -17.54
CA LEU A 400 -2.71 -3.93 -17.20
C LEU A 400 -3.98 -3.73 -18.04
N ALA A 401 -3.93 -4.03 -19.33
CA ALA A 401 -5.10 -3.94 -20.22
C ALA A 401 -6.25 -4.83 -19.73
N ALA A 402 -5.95 -6.08 -19.36
CA ALA A 402 -6.95 -7.01 -18.85
C ALA A 402 -7.58 -6.53 -17.55
N HIS A 403 -6.79 -5.98 -16.63
CA HIS A 403 -7.29 -5.43 -15.36
C HIS A 403 -8.07 -4.12 -15.54
N ILE A 404 -7.63 -3.23 -16.41
CA ILE A 404 -8.36 -2.00 -16.76
C ILE A 404 -9.72 -2.34 -17.40
N LYS A 405 -9.77 -3.34 -18.25
CA LYS A 405 -11.03 -3.84 -18.82
C LYS A 405 -11.97 -4.35 -17.74
N ALA A 406 -11.46 -5.13 -16.79
CA ALA A 406 -12.25 -5.62 -15.65
C ALA A 406 -12.83 -4.48 -14.80
N MET A 407 -12.06 -3.42 -14.56
CA MET A 407 -12.54 -2.21 -13.86
C MET A 407 -13.65 -1.52 -14.65
N ARG A 408 -13.45 -1.35 -15.96
CA ARG A 408 -14.43 -0.73 -16.83
C ARG A 408 -15.77 -1.48 -16.84
N ASP A 409 -15.70 -2.80 -16.86
CA ASP A 409 -16.90 -3.65 -16.81
C ASP A 409 -17.59 -3.52 -15.45
N ALA A 410 -16.83 -3.52 -14.34
CA ALA A 410 -17.40 -3.30 -13.00
C ALA A 410 -18.15 -1.96 -12.89
N ILE A 411 -17.62 -0.90 -13.48
CA ILE A 411 -18.28 0.41 -13.48
C ILE A 411 -19.54 0.40 -14.39
N ASN A 412 -19.40 -0.06 -15.62
CA ASN A 412 -20.45 0.12 -16.65
C ASN A 412 -21.53 -0.95 -16.60
N GLU A 413 -21.21 -2.16 -16.18
CA GLU A 413 -22.14 -3.30 -16.15
C GLU A 413 -22.65 -3.59 -14.73
N ASP A 414 -21.79 -3.44 -13.70
CA ASP A 414 -22.15 -3.80 -12.34
C ASP A 414 -22.56 -2.58 -11.49
N GLY A 415 -22.22 -1.36 -11.94
CA GLY A 415 -22.65 -0.13 -11.29
C GLY A 415 -21.87 0.26 -10.04
N VAL A 416 -20.62 -0.21 -9.90
CA VAL A 416 -19.75 0.20 -8.79
C VAL A 416 -19.26 1.65 -9.00
N GLU A 417 -19.05 2.37 -7.91
CA GLU A 417 -18.47 3.72 -7.94
C GLU A 417 -16.96 3.64 -7.70
N LEU A 418 -16.17 3.90 -8.74
CA LEU A 418 -14.72 3.92 -8.70
C LEU A 418 -14.20 5.30 -9.11
N TRP A 419 -13.41 5.95 -8.22
CA TRP A 419 -12.92 7.31 -8.46
C TRP A 419 -11.63 7.37 -9.26
N GLY A 420 -10.80 6.35 -9.14
CA GLY A 420 -9.50 6.37 -9.78
C GLY A 420 -8.75 5.05 -9.72
N TYR A 421 -7.60 5.08 -10.38
CA TYR A 421 -6.69 3.95 -10.52
C TYR A 421 -5.25 4.43 -10.58
N THR A 422 -4.41 3.95 -9.68
CA THR A 422 -2.97 4.17 -9.72
C THR A 422 -2.25 2.84 -9.84
N THR A 423 -1.38 2.73 -10.84
CA THR A 423 -0.54 1.54 -11.03
C THR A 423 0.56 1.51 -9.98
N TRP A 424 0.87 0.33 -9.46
CA TRP A 424 1.97 0.21 -8.51
C TRP A 424 3.32 0.31 -9.19
N GLY A 425 4.19 1.11 -8.56
CA GLY A 425 5.56 1.27 -9.03
C GLY A 425 5.62 1.82 -10.44
N CYS A 426 4.92 2.91 -10.73
CA CYS A 426 4.87 3.55 -12.06
C CYS A 426 6.24 3.91 -12.65
N ILE A 427 7.24 4.02 -11.82
CA ILE A 427 8.67 4.02 -12.09
C ILE A 427 9.30 2.85 -11.33
N ASP A 428 10.30 2.19 -11.92
CA ASP A 428 10.98 1.08 -11.26
C ASP A 428 11.50 1.51 -9.89
N LEU A 429 11.26 0.68 -8.89
CA LEU A 429 11.60 0.94 -7.50
C LEU A 429 11.97 -0.36 -6.78
N VAL A 430 12.44 -0.25 -5.54
CA VAL A 430 12.77 -1.39 -4.71
C VAL A 430 11.50 -2.16 -4.34
N SER A 431 11.48 -3.46 -4.56
CA SER A 431 10.36 -4.32 -4.18
C SER A 431 10.19 -4.40 -2.67
N ALA A 432 8.98 -4.18 -2.15
CA ALA A 432 8.69 -4.29 -0.73
C ALA A 432 8.89 -5.73 -0.20
N GLY A 433 8.42 -6.73 -0.95
CA GLY A 433 8.50 -8.13 -0.55
C GLY A 433 9.92 -8.69 -0.56
N THR A 434 10.67 -8.44 -1.62
CA THR A 434 11.99 -9.07 -1.85
C THR A 434 13.19 -8.15 -1.60
N GLY A 435 12.99 -6.83 -1.61
CA GLY A 435 14.07 -5.84 -1.57
C GLY A 435 14.84 -5.71 -2.89
N GLU A 436 14.38 -6.37 -3.94
CA GLU A 436 15.08 -6.46 -5.21
C GLU A 436 14.64 -5.37 -6.20
N MET A 437 15.59 -4.87 -6.98
CA MET A 437 15.30 -3.99 -8.12
C MET A 437 14.86 -4.77 -9.37
N LYS A 438 15.28 -6.02 -9.53
CA LYS A 438 14.95 -6.84 -10.71
C LYS A 438 13.45 -7.15 -10.84
N LYS A 439 12.68 -7.09 -9.73
CA LYS A 439 11.23 -7.23 -9.73
C LYS A 439 10.60 -5.89 -10.11
N ARG A 440 10.49 -5.62 -11.39
CA ARG A 440 10.13 -4.32 -11.95
C ARG A 440 8.65 -4.21 -12.28
N TYR A 441 8.08 -3.07 -11.96
CA TYR A 441 6.65 -2.76 -12.18
C TYR A 441 6.43 -1.57 -13.13
N GLY A 442 7.46 -0.75 -13.36
CA GLY A 442 7.33 0.59 -13.89
C GLY A 442 7.08 0.69 -15.38
N PHE A 443 6.53 1.82 -15.79
CA PHE A 443 6.54 2.31 -17.15
C PHE A 443 7.88 2.95 -17.52
N ILE A 444 8.67 3.28 -16.51
CA ILE A 444 9.94 3.94 -16.58
C ILE A 444 10.99 3.00 -16.00
N TYR A 445 11.95 2.61 -16.82
CA TYR A 445 13.10 1.82 -16.41
C TYR A 445 14.09 2.71 -15.65
N VAL A 446 14.58 2.22 -14.52
CA VAL A 446 15.67 2.84 -13.77
C VAL A 446 16.89 1.94 -13.83
N ASP A 447 18.01 2.48 -14.30
CA ASP A 447 19.28 1.75 -14.40
C ASP A 447 19.90 1.55 -13.01
N ARG A 448 19.45 0.50 -12.34
CA ARG A 448 19.90 0.04 -11.03
C ARG A 448 19.68 -1.44 -10.88
N ASP A 449 20.67 -2.15 -10.36
CA ASP A 449 20.57 -3.57 -10.05
C ASP A 449 20.29 -3.85 -8.55
N ASN A 450 20.22 -5.14 -8.19
CA ASN A 450 19.96 -5.56 -6.82
C ASN A 450 21.09 -5.23 -5.84
N ASP A 451 22.33 -5.02 -6.34
CA ASP A 451 23.52 -4.72 -5.54
C ASP A 451 23.77 -3.21 -5.43
N GLY A 452 22.90 -2.42 -6.00
CA GLY A 452 23.00 -0.97 -5.97
C GLY A 452 23.90 -0.36 -7.05
N ASN A 453 24.27 -1.14 -8.07
CA ASN A 453 25.01 -0.62 -9.23
C ASN A 453 24.09 -0.03 -10.28
N GLY A 454 24.63 0.88 -11.09
CA GLY A 454 23.92 1.53 -12.19
C GLY A 454 23.99 3.03 -12.11
N SER A 455 23.57 3.69 -13.19
CA SER A 455 23.64 5.14 -13.35
C SER A 455 22.44 5.89 -12.78
N LEU A 456 21.39 5.17 -12.36
CA LEU A 456 20.07 5.73 -12.00
C LEU A 456 19.36 6.45 -13.15
N LYS A 457 19.82 6.32 -14.38
CA LYS A 457 19.17 6.92 -15.55
C LYS A 457 17.75 6.38 -15.71
N ARG A 458 16.81 7.27 -16.02
CA ARG A 458 15.43 6.95 -16.35
C ARG A 458 15.26 6.77 -17.85
N SER A 459 14.58 5.71 -18.27
CA SER A 459 14.27 5.41 -19.67
C SER A 459 12.82 4.95 -19.81
N LYS A 460 12.12 5.41 -20.85
CA LYS A 460 10.74 5.03 -21.10
C LYS A 460 10.68 3.60 -21.66
N LYS A 461 9.82 2.76 -21.10
CA LYS A 461 9.49 1.43 -21.64
C LYS A 461 8.38 1.55 -22.70
N LYS A 462 8.10 0.48 -23.43
CA LYS A 462 6.98 0.43 -24.39
C LYS A 462 5.65 0.78 -23.72
N SER A 463 5.43 0.28 -22.52
CA SER A 463 4.23 0.53 -21.71
C SER A 463 4.00 2.01 -21.35
N PHE A 464 5.03 2.86 -21.38
CA PHE A 464 4.90 4.29 -21.11
C PHE A 464 3.95 4.97 -22.11
N ASN A 465 4.19 4.80 -23.41
CA ASN A 465 3.34 5.39 -24.44
C ASN A 465 1.97 4.72 -24.51
N TRP A 466 1.90 3.43 -24.25
CA TRP A 466 0.62 2.72 -24.17
C TRP A 466 -0.27 3.28 -23.05
N TYR A 467 0.26 3.47 -21.84
CA TYR A 467 -0.51 4.01 -20.73
C TYR A 467 -0.88 5.49 -20.91
N LYS A 468 0.00 6.26 -21.56
CA LYS A 468 -0.32 7.62 -22.01
C LYS A 468 -1.56 7.65 -22.89
N GLU A 469 -1.67 6.72 -23.84
CA GLU A 469 -2.83 6.59 -24.71
C GLU A 469 -4.09 6.16 -23.95
N VAL A 470 -3.96 5.25 -22.99
CA VAL A 470 -5.06 4.83 -22.12
C VAL A 470 -5.63 6.04 -21.38
N ILE A 471 -4.78 6.85 -20.76
CA ILE A 471 -5.20 8.06 -20.04
C ILE A 471 -5.85 9.07 -20.98
N ALA A 472 -5.22 9.37 -22.11
CA ALA A 472 -5.71 10.34 -23.09
C ALA A 472 -7.10 9.95 -23.66
N SER A 473 -7.35 8.66 -23.83
CA SER A 473 -8.64 8.12 -24.32
C SER A 473 -9.65 7.84 -23.20
N ASN A 474 -9.32 8.13 -21.94
CA ASN A 474 -10.12 7.75 -20.78
C ASN A 474 -10.52 6.26 -20.81
N GLY A 475 -9.57 5.39 -21.12
CA GLY A 475 -9.73 3.95 -21.18
C GLY A 475 -10.37 3.40 -22.47
N ALA A 476 -10.75 4.25 -23.41
CA ALA A 476 -11.39 3.81 -24.67
C ALA A 476 -10.45 3.06 -25.62
N SER A 477 -9.13 3.24 -25.47
CA SER A 477 -8.12 2.55 -26.29
C SER A 477 -7.88 1.11 -25.85
N VAL A 478 -8.34 0.70 -24.68
CA VAL A 478 -8.21 -0.67 -24.18
C VAL A 478 -9.33 -1.52 -24.78
N GLU A 479 -8.96 -2.44 -25.67
CA GLU A 479 -9.88 -3.34 -26.38
C GLU A 479 -10.10 -4.68 -25.67
#